data_cb49b3abccf6acb19f257a16d1082f6d
#
_entry.id   cb49b3abccf6acb19f257a16d1082f6d
#
_cell.length_a   1.000
_cell.length_b   1.000
_cell.length_c   1.000
_cell.angle_alpha   90.00
_cell.angle_beta   90.00
_cell.angle_gamma   90.00
#
_symmetry.space_group_name_H-M   'P 1'
#
loop_
_entity.id
_entity.type
_entity.pdbx_description
1 polymer ?
#
loop_
_entity_poly.entity_id
_entity_poly.type
_entity_poly.pdbx_seq_one_letter_code
_entity_poly.pdbx_strand_id
1 'polypeptide(L)'
;MNFNEELKKRTEEAERVIRKYLPEESGFAKTMAEAMNYSMTAGGKRLRPILIMETYRLFGGEGALCEPFMAAMEMIHTHSLIHDDLPALDNDDYRRGRLTTHKVYGEAMGVLSGVALLNRAYEVMLSAFDLTEDKERVISAMRIMADKTGINGMLGGQSVDVENDGKPLEREMLDYIYKNKTSALIEASMMAGAVLVGASEEELEVVEQAAENIGLAFQIQDDILDVTSTQEELGKPIHSDEKNNKVTYVSLMGAPAAAGKVKELSEHAVELLNSLDRKNEFLDLLVESLVSRRK
;
A
#
# COMPACT_ATOMS: atom_id res chain seq x y z
N MET A 1 -14.59 9.61 -18.94
CA MET A 1 -13.75 8.36 -18.86
C MET A 1 -14.58 7.19 -18.36
N ASN A 2 -14.38 5.93 -18.84
CA ASN A 2 -14.93 4.74 -18.18
C ASN A 2 -13.93 4.27 -17.11
N PHE A 3 -14.21 4.57 -15.87
CA PHE A 3 -13.30 4.30 -14.76
C PHE A 3 -12.89 2.82 -14.64
N ASN A 4 -13.83 1.89 -14.73
CA ASN A 4 -13.54 0.46 -14.56
C ASN A 4 -12.62 -0.10 -15.67
N GLU A 5 -12.80 0.34 -16.90
CA GLU A 5 -11.93 -0.06 -18.02
C GLU A 5 -10.52 0.52 -17.84
N GLU A 6 -10.43 1.77 -17.41
CA GLU A 6 -9.16 2.42 -17.18
C GLU A 6 -8.43 1.85 -15.95
N LEU A 7 -9.13 1.52 -14.87
CA LEU A 7 -8.57 0.83 -13.72
C LEU A 7 -8.00 -0.54 -14.10
N LYS A 8 -8.73 -1.30 -14.92
CA LYS A 8 -8.25 -2.59 -15.42
C LYS A 8 -6.96 -2.44 -16.22
N LYS A 9 -6.90 -1.48 -17.16
CA LYS A 9 -5.68 -1.21 -17.97
C LYS A 9 -4.48 -0.86 -17.09
N ARG A 10 -4.68 -0.02 -16.06
CA ARG A 10 -3.61 0.39 -15.14
C ARG A 10 -3.17 -0.75 -14.23
N THR A 11 -4.09 -1.59 -13.82
CA THR A 11 -3.77 -2.81 -13.08
C THR A 11 -2.93 -3.77 -13.93
N GLU A 12 -3.30 -3.98 -15.19
CA GLU A 12 -2.53 -4.80 -16.15
C GLU A 12 -1.14 -4.19 -16.43
N GLU A 13 -1.04 -2.86 -16.52
CA GLU A 13 0.24 -2.15 -16.65
C GLU A 13 1.11 -2.36 -15.42
N ALA A 14 0.58 -2.15 -14.21
CA ALA A 14 1.29 -2.38 -12.97
C ALA A 14 1.76 -3.85 -12.82
N GLU A 15 0.91 -4.82 -13.16
CA GLU A 15 1.28 -6.25 -13.16
C GLU A 15 2.44 -6.55 -14.12
N ARG A 16 2.42 -5.96 -15.32
CA ARG A 16 3.52 -6.10 -16.28
C ARG A 16 4.83 -5.53 -15.75
N VAL A 17 4.76 -4.34 -15.13
CA VAL A 17 5.92 -3.69 -14.51
C VAL A 17 6.46 -4.55 -13.37
N ILE A 18 5.61 -4.99 -12.44
CA ILE A 18 6.02 -5.84 -11.31
C ILE A 18 6.73 -7.09 -11.82
N ARG A 19 6.16 -7.80 -12.79
CA ARG A 19 6.75 -9.03 -13.35
C ARG A 19 8.12 -8.82 -13.98
N LYS A 20 8.40 -7.66 -14.56
CA LYS A 20 9.71 -7.31 -15.14
C LYS A 20 10.85 -7.35 -14.12
N TYR A 21 10.56 -7.07 -12.84
CA TYR A 21 11.56 -6.95 -11.77
C TYR A 21 11.61 -8.16 -10.84
N LEU A 22 10.79 -9.19 -11.07
CA LEU A 22 10.82 -10.42 -10.27
C LEU A 22 12.13 -11.18 -10.46
N PRO A 23 12.65 -11.86 -9.41
CA PRO A 23 13.85 -12.68 -9.54
C PRO A 23 13.59 -13.91 -10.41
N GLU A 24 14.65 -14.34 -11.13
CA GLU A 24 14.62 -15.59 -11.87
C GLU A 24 14.64 -16.80 -10.91
N GLU A 25 13.81 -17.79 -11.18
CA GLU A 25 13.71 -19.02 -10.40
C GLU A 25 14.79 -20.03 -10.81
N SER A 26 16.06 -19.74 -10.50
CA SER A 26 17.20 -20.53 -10.93
C SER A 26 18.26 -20.68 -9.84
N GLY A 27 19.23 -21.59 -10.06
CA GLY A 27 20.36 -21.82 -9.18
C GLY A 27 20.00 -22.42 -7.82
N PHE A 28 20.92 -22.33 -6.86
CA PHE A 28 20.75 -22.92 -5.51
C PHE A 28 19.72 -22.18 -4.65
N ALA A 29 19.46 -20.92 -4.94
CA ALA A 29 18.45 -20.09 -4.25
C ALA A 29 17.06 -20.15 -4.92
N LYS A 30 16.84 -21.10 -5.82
CA LYS A 30 15.59 -21.20 -6.61
C LYS A 30 14.34 -21.18 -5.73
N THR A 31 14.29 -21.96 -4.66
CA THR A 31 13.13 -22.01 -3.75
C THR A 31 12.82 -20.66 -3.10
N MET A 32 13.86 -19.85 -2.82
CA MET A 32 13.66 -18.48 -2.33
C MET A 32 12.97 -17.61 -3.39
N ALA A 33 13.45 -17.65 -4.64
CA ALA A 33 12.83 -16.91 -5.74
C ALA A 33 11.39 -17.39 -6.00
N GLU A 34 11.14 -18.69 -5.96
CA GLU A 34 9.78 -19.28 -6.07
C GLU A 34 8.85 -18.76 -4.96
N ALA A 35 9.31 -18.72 -3.71
CA ALA A 35 8.51 -18.22 -2.58
C ALA A 35 8.20 -16.71 -2.71
N MET A 36 9.18 -15.90 -3.14
CA MET A 36 8.98 -14.48 -3.44
C MET A 36 7.95 -14.29 -4.56
N ASN A 37 8.14 -14.97 -5.69
CA ASN A 37 7.28 -14.84 -6.87
C ASN A 37 5.88 -15.39 -6.60
N TYR A 38 5.75 -16.44 -5.79
CA TYR A 38 4.47 -16.99 -5.36
C TYR A 38 3.59 -15.93 -4.70
N SER A 39 4.15 -15.16 -3.77
CA SER A 39 3.44 -14.10 -3.07
C SER A 39 3.19 -12.88 -3.95
N MET A 40 4.20 -12.45 -4.73
CA MET A 40 4.08 -11.30 -5.64
C MET A 40 3.02 -11.52 -6.73
N THR A 41 2.82 -12.76 -7.17
CA THR A 41 1.86 -13.11 -8.23
C THR A 41 0.50 -13.59 -7.71
N ALA A 42 0.24 -13.48 -6.43
CA ALA A 42 -1.04 -13.85 -5.83
C ALA A 42 -2.23 -12.95 -6.22
N GLY A 43 -2.01 -11.94 -7.05
CA GLY A 43 -3.02 -10.96 -7.45
C GLY A 43 -3.11 -9.77 -6.48
N GLY A 44 -4.21 -9.03 -6.56
CA GLY A 44 -4.47 -7.85 -5.74
C GLY A 44 -4.85 -6.64 -6.59
N LYS A 45 -5.28 -5.55 -5.93
CA LYS A 45 -5.73 -4.31 -6.59
C LYS A 45 -4.59 -3.48 -7.16
N ARG A 46 -3.35 -3.75 -6.79
CA ARG A 46 -2.15 -3.01 -7.20
C ARG A 46 -2.27 -1.49 -6.99
N LEU A 47 -2.99 -1.09 -5.95
CA LEU A 47 -3.29 0.30 -5.67
C LEU A 47 -2.02 1.16 -5.53
N ARG A 48 -1.05 0.71 -4.73
CA ARG A 48 0.18 1.46 -4.45
C ARG A 48 1.04 1.69 -5.71
N PRO A 49 1.34 0.69 -6.55
CA PRO A 49 1.98 0.91 -7.85
C PRO A 49 1.20 1.87 -8.76
N ILE A 50 -0.14 1.78 -8.79
CA ILE A 50 -0.98 2.69 -9.57
C ILE A 50 -0.89 4.12 -9.05
N LEU A 51 -0.87 4.33 -7.73
CA LEU A 51 -0.69 5.65 -7.13
C LEU A 51 0.66 6.28 -7.50
N ILE A 52 1.76 5.50 -7.47
CA ILE A 52 3.08 5.98 -7.96
C ILE A 52 2.96 6.47 -9.41
N MET A 53 2.42 5.61 -10.28
CA MET A 53 2.31 5.89 -11.71
C MET A 53 1.42 7.10 -11.99
N GLU A 54 0.27 7.20 -11.35
CA GLU A 54 -0.68 8.28 -11.61
C GLU A 54 -0.22 9.61 -11.01
N THR A 55 0.47 9.61 -9.87
CA THR A 55 1.08 10.84 -9.34
C THR A 55 2.28 11.26 -10.20
N TYR A 56 3.10 10.31 -10.66
CA TYR A 56 4.16 10.59 -11.64
C TYR A 56 3.61 11.26 -12.90
N ARG A 57 2.49 10.75 -13.45
CA ARG A 57 1.79 11.35 -14.60
C ARG A 57 1.15 12.69 -14.29
N LEU A 58 0.60 12.88 -13.08
CA LEU A 58 0.04 14.16 -12.63
C LEU A 58 1.08 15.28 -12.72
N PHE A 59 2.31 14.98 -12.34
CA PHE A 59 3.43 15.94 -12.41
C PHE A 59 4.11 16.02 -13.79
N GLY A 60 3.55 15.37 -14.81
CA GLY A 60 4.03 15.40 -16.19
C GLY A 60 5.16 14.40 -16.47
N GLY A 61 5.30 13.39 -15.63
CA GLY A 61 6.28 12.32 -15.84
C GLY A 61 5.92 11.41 -17.02
N GLU A 62 6.92 11.10 -17.81
CA GLU A 62 6.85 10.20 -18.95
C GLU A 62 7.95 9.13 -18.90
N GLY A 63 7.73 8.01 -19.59
CA GLY A 63 8.70 6.93 -19.68
C GLY A 63 8.74 6.03 -18.44
N ALA A 64 9.87 5.35 -18.23
CA ALA A 64 9.99 4.20 -17.33
C ALA A 64 10.60 4.52 -15.96
N LEU A 65 10.90 5.78 -15.64
CA LEU A 65 11.61 6.15 -14.40
C LEU A 65 10.85 5.74 -13.12
N CYS A 66 9.52 5.74 -13.16
CA CYS A 66 8.70 5.31 -12.00
C CYS A 66 8.57 3.77 -11.88
N GLU A 67 8.86 2.98 -12.93
CA GLU A 67 8.67 1.52 -12.92
C GLU A 67 9.43 0.79 -11.80
N PRO A 68 10.73 1.08 -11.53
CA PRO A 68 11.43 0.48 -10.40
C PRO A 68 10.75 0.74 -9.05
N PHE A 69 10.23 1.94 -8.85
CA PHE A 69 9.53 2.33 -7.62
C PHE A 69 8.16 1.65 -7.50
N MET A 70 7.44 1.47 -8.60
CA MET A 70 6.19 0.71 -8.64
C MET A 70 6.41 -0.74 -8.20
N ALA A 71 7.44 -1.40 -8.74
CA ALA A 71 7.78 -2.77 -8.39
C ALA A 71 8.29 -2.89 -6.95
N ALA A 72 9.16 -1.98 -6.52
CA ALA A 72 9.71 -1.94 -5.17
C ALA A 72 8.62 -1.73 -4.11
N MET A 73 7.68 -0.82 -4.35
CA MET A 73 6.56 -0.60 -3.42
C MET A 73 5.70 -1.85 -3.25
N GLU A 74 5.39 -2.56 -4.33
CA GLU A 74 4.64 -3.80 -4.21
C GLU A 74 5.44 -4.91 -3.53
N MET A 75 6.79 -4.94 -3.69
CA MET A 75 7.68 -5.84 -2.95
C MET A 75 7.67 -5.54 -1.45
N ILE A 76 7.75 -4.26 -1.06
CA ILE A 76 7.65 -3.80 0.33
C ILE A 76 6.28 -4.18 0.93
N HIS A 77 5.20 -3.90 0.20
CA HIS A 77 3.86 -4.28 0.65
C HIS A 77 3.70 -5.80 0.76
N THR A 78 4.20 -6.57 -0.20
CA THR A 78 4.10 -8.04 -0.16
C THR A 78 4.97 -8.63 0.95
N HIS A 79 6.16 -8.05 1.22
CA HIS A 79 6.98 -8.36 2.38
C HIS A 79 6.17 -8.26 3.68
N SER A 80 5.48 -7.13 3.92
CA SER A 80 4.69 -6.95 5.13
C SER A 80 3.58 -8.00 5.25
N LEU A 81 2.88 -8.31 4.14
CA LEU A 81 1.83 -9.32 4.13
C LEU A 81 2.34 -10.74 4.42
N ILE A 82 3.52 -11.12 3.89
CA ILE A 82 4.12 -12.42 4.20
C ILE A 82 4.43 -12.54 5.69
N HIS A 83 4.94 -11.46 6.30
CA HIS A 83 5.27 -11.47 7.73
C HIS A 83 4.03 -11.43 8.61
N ASP A 84 3.01 -10.64 8.24
CA ASP A 84 1.73 -10.60 8.94
C ASP A 84 1.07 -12.00 8.99
N ASP A 85 1.16 -12.78 7.90
CA ASP A 85 0.58 -14.12 7.82
C ASP A 85 1.30 -15.18 8.69
N LEU A 86 2.52 -14.91 9.19
CA LEU A 86 3.29 -15.87 9.96
C LEU A 86 2.60 -16.25 11.28
N PRO A 87 2.85 -17.49 11.81
CA PRO A 87 2.30 -17.92 13.10
C PRO A 87 2.65 -17.03 14.29
N ALA A 88 3.71 -16.21 14.17
CA ALA A 88 4.12 -15.24 15.19
C ALA A 88 3.24 -13.97 15.21
N LEU A 89 2.44 -13.73 14.18
CA LEU A 89 1.53 -12.60 14.03
C LEU A 89 0.10 -13.10 13.81
N ASP A 90 -0.52 -12.85 12.64
CA ASP A 90 -1.94 -13.18 12.40
C ASP A 90 -2.21 -14.69 12.26
N ASN A 91 -1.19 -15.51 11.92
CA ASN A 91 -1.29 -16.95 11.69
C ASN A 91 -2.35 -17.33 10.66
N ASP A 92 -2.39 -16.60 9.55
CA ASP A 92 -3.37 -16.79 8.49
C ASP A 92 -2.98 -17.94 7.56
N ASP A 93 -3.94 -18.84 7.28
CA ASP A 93 -3.75 -19.96 6.37
C ASP A 93 -3.92 -19.55 4.90
N TYR A 94 -4.72 -18.51 4.63
CA TYR A 94 -5.09 -18.08 3.29
C TYR A 94 -4.97 -16.57 3.11
N ARG A 95 -4.44 -16.17 1.96
CA ARG A 95 -4.42 -14.77 1.50
C ARG A 95 -4.75 -14.70 0.01
N ARG A 96 -5.70 -13.82 -0.35
CA ARG A 96 -6.16 -13.65 -1.75
C ARG A 96 -6.60 -14.98 -2.39
N GLY A 97 -7.24 -15.86 -1.60
CA GLY A 97 -7.76 -17.17 -2.04
C GLY A 97 -6.69 -18.25 -2.27
N ARG A 98 -5.43 -18.01 -1.88
CA ARG A 98 -4.32 -18.98 -1.95
C ARG A 98 -3.78 -19.22 -0.55
N LEU A 99 -3.16 -20.40 -0.34
CA LEU A 99 -2.40 -20.66 0.89
C LEU A 99 -1.30 -19.59 1.06
N THR A 100 -1.05 -19.20 2.30
CA THR A 100 0.01 -18.24 2.63
C THR A 100 1.39 -18.84 2.40
N THR A 101 2.40 -17.98 2.27
CA THR A 101 3.78 -18.41 1.92
C THR A 101 4.32 -19.41 2.92
N HIS A 102 4.09 -19.20 4.23
CA HIS A 102 4.57 -20.11 5.26
C HIS A 102 3.86 -21.48 5.23
N LYS A 103 2.62 -21.55 4.75
CA LYS A 103 1.90 -22.82 4.58
C LYS A 103 2.41 -23.64 3.40
N VAL A 104 2.92 -22.97 2.35
CA VAL A 104 3.44 -23.64 1.14
C VAL A 104 4.90 -24.01 1.29
N TYR A 105 5.72 -23.10 1.83
CA TYR A 105 7.18 -23.22 1.86
C TYR A 105 7.77 -23.43 3.26
N GLY A 106 6.94 -23.41 4.31
CA GLY A 106 7.36 -23.48 5.72
C GLY A 106 7.71 -22.11 6.31
N GLU A 107 7.67 -22.01 7.65
CA GLU A 107 7.85 -20.76 8.40
C GLU A 107 9.20 -20.10 8.13
N ALA A 108 10.30 -20.88 8.14
CA ALA A 108 11.64 -20.36 7.90
C ALA A 108 11.73 -19.68 6.51
N MET A 109 11.12 -20.28 5.49
CA MET A 109 11.09 -19.71 4.16
C MET A 109 10.14 -18.49 4.10
N GLY A 110 9.05 -18.48 4.86
CA GLY A 110 8.18 -17.30 5.03
C GLY A 110 8.97 -16.10 5.55
N VAL A 111 9.72 -16.28 6.64
CA VAL A 111 10.60 -15.21 7.18
C VAL A 111 11.62 -14.74 6.15
N LEU A 112 12.35 -15.69 5.55
CA LEU A 112 13.45 -15.37 4.63
C LEU A 112 12.95 -14.71 3.33
N SER A 113 11.83 -15.16 2.76
CA SER A 113 11.28 -14.59 1.52
C SER A 113 10.71 -13.18 1.74
N GLY A 114 10.14 -12.91 2.91
CA GLY A 114 9.75 -11.56 3.29
C GLY A 114 10.94 -10.60 3.34
N VAL A 115 12.02 -10.98 4.06
CA VAL A 115 13.27 -10.18 4.11
C VAL A 115 13.88 -10.03 2.73
N ALA A 116 13.89 -11.10 1.91
CA ALA A 116 14.44 -11.06 0.56
C ALA A 116 13.66 -10.11 -0.35
N LEU A 117 12.32 -10.02 -0.22
CA LEU A 117 11.51 -9.03 -0.96
C LEU A 117 11.84 -7.60 -0.54
N LEU A 118 11.99 -7.34 0.76
CA LEU A 118 12.38 -6.01 1.24
C LEU A 118 13.75 -5.61 0.69
N ASN A 119 14.74 -6.51 0.73
CA ASN A 119 16.05 -6.24 0.16
C ASN A 119 15.98 -6.05 -1.36
N ARG A 120 15.20 -6.90 -2.06
CA ARG A 120 15.00 -6.80 -3.51
C ARG A 120 14.38 -5.47 -3.92
N ALA A 121 13.50 -4.91 -3.11
CA ALA A 121 12.94 -3.59 -3.36
C ALA A 121 14.02 -2.52 -3.45
N TYR A 122 14.99 -2.52 -2.55
CA TYR A 122 16.14 -1.59 -2.62
C TYR A 122 17.01 -1.84 -3.86
N GLU A 123 17.30 -3.10 -4.20
CA GLU A 123 18.04 -3.42 -5.43
C GLU A 123 17.33 -2.90 -6.68
N VAL A 124 16.00 -3.05 -6.73
CA VAL A 124 15.19 -2.58 -7.86
C VAL A 124 15.17 -1.05 -7.92
N MET A 125 14.99 -0.35 -6.80
CA MET A 125 15.06 1.13 -6.78
C MET A 125 16.41 1.66 -7.25
N LEU A 126 17.51 0.99 -6.89
CA LEU A 126 18.85 1.36 -7.37
C LEU A 126 18.98 1.30 -8.89
N SER A 127 18.23 0.43 -9.58
CA SER A 127 18.25 0.38 -11.05
C SER A 127 17.70 1.66 -11.71
N ALA A 128 16.95 2.48 -10.98
CA ALA A 128 16.45 3.76 -11.49
C ALA A 128 17.59 4.76 -11.78
N PHE A 129 18.77 4.58 -11.17
CA PHE A 129 19.93 5.42 -11.48
C PHE A 129 20.38 5.32 -12.94
N ASP A 130 20.08 4.22 -13.62
CA ASP A 130 20.42 4.04 -15.04
C ASP A 130 19.38 4.68 -15.98
N LEU A 131 18.24 5.14 -15.46
CA LEU A 131 17.11 5.66 -16.23
C LEU A 131 17.03 7.20 -16.30
N THR A 132 17.87 7.91 -15.55
CA THR A 132 17.86 9.38 -15.53
C THR A 132 19.25 9.93 -15.25
N GLU A 133 19.53 11.14 -15.73
CA GLU A 133 20.72 11.91 -15.36
C GLU A 133 20.53 12.62 -13.99
N ASP A 134 19.29 12.92 -13.60
CA ASP A 134 18.98 13.57 -12.34
C ASP A 134 18.93 12.53 -11.19
N LYS A 135 20.09 12.25 -10.62
CA LYS A 135 20.23 11.26 -9.54
C LYS A 135 19.62 11.73 -8.22
N GLU A 136 19.55 13.03 -7.98
CA GLU A 136 19.00 13.59 -6.74
C GLU A 136 17.52 13.25 -6.57
N ARG A 137 16.74 13.22 -7.66
CA ARG A 137 15.34 12.80 -7.63
C ARG A 137 15.20 11.33 -7.22
N VAL A 138 16.06 10.47 -7.75
CA VAL A 138 16.09 9.04 -7.37
C VAL A 138 16.44 8.88 -5.89
N ILE A 139 17.48 9.62 -5.40
CA ILE A 139 17.86 9.60 -3.98
C ILE A 139 16.70 10.07 -3.10
N SER A 140 16.02 11.15 -3.47
CA SER A 140 14.88 11.69 -2.72
C SER A 140 13.72 10.70 -2.68
N ALA A 141 13.37 10.07 -3.79
CA ALA A 141 12.33 9.04 -3.84
C ALA A 141 12.69 7.83 -2.96
N MET A 142 13.96 7.38 -3.00
CA MET A 142 14.44 6.28 -2.14
C MET A 142 14.39 6.64 -0.66
N ARG A 143 14.71 7.89 -0.27
CA ARG A 143 14.60 8.36 1.13
C ARG A 143 13.16 8.31 1.60
N ILE A 144 12.21 8.81 0.81
CA ILE A 144 10.76 8.75 1.11
C ILE A 144 10.33 7.30 1.32
N MET A 145 10.67 6.41 0.38
CA MET A 145 10.32 4.99 0.47
C MET A 145 10.90 4.32 1.72
N ALA A 146 12.16 4.62 2.06
CA ALA A 146 12.84 4.05 3.23
C ALA A 146 12.25 4.55 4.54
N ASP A 147 12.01 5.86 4.67
CA ASP A 147 11.46 6.48 5.89
C ASP A 147 10.02 5.98 6.15
N LYS A 148 9.14 6.05 5.16
CA LYS A 148 7.74 5.61 5.28
C LYS A 148 7.57 4.10 5.44
N THR A 149 8.55 3.29 5.08
CA THR A 149 8.58 1.84 5.36
C THR A 149 9.10 1.55 6.76
N GLY A 150 9.99 2.38 7.27
CA GLY A 150 10.77 2.17 8.49
C GLY A 150 10.02 2.34 9.80
N ILE A 151 10.80 2.63 10.87
CA ILE A 151 10.27 2.80 12.25
C ILE A 151 9.38 4.04 12.40
N ASN A 152 9.58 5.05 11.53
CA ASN A 152 8.73 6.26 11.48
C ASN A 152 7.52 6.11 10.55
N GLY A 153 7.29 4.92 10.01
CA GLY A 153 6.20 4.61 9.09
C GLY A 153 5.62 3.22 9.35
N MET A 154 5.49 2.42 8.29
CA MET A 154 4.76 1.15 8.31
C MET A 154 5.21 0.19 9.42
N LEU A 155 6.52 -0.04 9.58
CA LEU A 155 7.03 -0.95 10.62
C LEU A 155 6.77 -0.43 12.03
N GLY A 156 6.88 0.89 12.25
CA GLY A 156 6.52 1.51 13.53
C GLY A 156 5.03 1.36 13.84
N GLY A 157 4.16 1.62 12.87
CA GLY A 157 2.72 1.40 13.03
C GLY A 157 2.36 -0.05 13.32
N GLN A 158 2.97 -1.00 12.60
CA GLN A 158 2.79 -2.43 12.83
C GLN A 158 3.28 -2.86 14.22
N SER A 159 4.42 -2.33 14.70
CA SER A 159 4.92 -2.69 16.04
C SER A 159 3.98 -2.26 17.14
N VAL A 160 3.40 -1.05 17.05
CA VAL A 160 2.42 -0.54 18.02
C VAL A 160 1.10 -1.33 17.94
N ASP A 161 0.66 -1.71 16.76
CA ASP A 161 -0.53 -2.56 16.57
C ASP A 161 -0.36 -3.91 17.27
N VAL A 162 0.75 -4.60 17.01
CA VAL A 162 1.07 -5.91 17.62
C VAL A 162 1.24 -5.81 19.14
N GLU A 163 1.94 -4.77 19.64
CA GLU A 163 2.16 -4.57 21.07
C GLU A 163 0.86 -4.35 21.85
N ASN A 164 -0.17 -3.82 21.18
CA ASN A 164 -1.45 -3.49 21.77
C ASN A 164 -2.61 -4.42 21.33
N ASP A 165 -2.32 -5.52 20.69
CA ASP A 165 -3.33 -6.49 20.29
C ASP A 165 -4.16 -6.99 21.49
N GLY A 166 -5.48 -6.98 21.36
CA GLY A 166 -6.42 -7.35 22.42
C GLY A 166 -6.49 -6.38 23.62
N LYS A 167 -5.84 -5.22 23.56
CA LYS A 167 -5.89 -4.20 24.63
C LYS A 167 -6.83 -3.05 24.24
N PRO A 168 -7.41 -2.36 25.22
CA PRO A 168 -8.12 -1.10 24.96
C PRO A 168 -7.17 -0.06 24.35
N LEU A 169 -7.58 0.57 23.26
CA LEU A 169 -6.84 1.64 22.60
C LEU A 169 -7.58 2.97 22.76
N GLU A 170 -6.84 4.02 23.08
CA GLU A 170 -7.32 5.37 22.95
C GLU A 170 -7.24 5.83 21.48
N ARG A 171 -8.04 6.82 21.14
CA ARG A 171 -8.15 7.31 19.76
C ARG A 171 -6.80 7.76 19.19
N GLU A 172 -5.99 8.46 19.97
CA GLU A 172 -4.68 8.96 19.54
C GLU A 172 -3.74 7.81 19.08
N MET A 173 -3.77 6.70 19.81
CA MET A 173 -2.97 5.51 19.47
C MET A 173 -3.54 4.82 18.22
N LEU A 174 -4.85 4.74 18.07
CA LEU A 174 -5.50 4.21 16.86
C LEU A 174 -5.16 5.07 15.64
N ASP A 175 -5.21 6.40 15.77
CA ASP A 175 -4.82 7.35 14.73
C ASP A 175 -3.35 7.13 14.32
N TYR A 176 -2.46 6.93 15.29
CA TYR A 176 -1.04 6.60 15.03
C TYR A 176 -0.88 5.29 14.25
N ILE A 177 -1.60 4.23 14.65
CA ILE A 177 -1.54 2.92 13.97
C ILE A 177 -2.02 3.07 12.53
N TYR A 178 -3.18 3.70 12.30
CA TYR A 178 -3.75 3.84 10.95
C TYR A 178 -2.88 4.70 10.03
N LYS A 179 -2.36 5.82 10.57
CA LYS A 179 -1.44 6.68 9.85
C LYS A 179 -0.18 5.92 9.43
N ASN A 180 0.46 5.23 10.35
CA ASN A 180 1.76 4.61 10.07
C ASN A 180 1.62 3.24 9.39
N LYS A 181 0.81 2.32 9.91
CA LYS A 181 0.67 0.97 9.35
C LYS A 181 0.11 0.99 7.91
N THR A 182 -0.88 1.86 7.65
CA THR A 182 -1.61 1.85 6.36
C THR A 182 -1.29 3.05 5.49
N SER A 183 -1.43 4.29 6.02
CA SER A 183 -1.28 5.50 5.21
C SER A 183 0.15 5.73 4.77
N ALA A 184 1.16 5.40 5.57
CA ALA A 184 2.57 5.64 5.23
C ALA A 184 3.00 5.07 3.87
N LEU A 185 2.53 3.87 3.50
CA LEU A 185 2.83 3.32 2.16
C LEU A 185 2.04 3.97 1.03
N ILE A 186 0.89 4.58 1.32
CA ILE A 186 0.13 5.38 0.35
C ILE A 186 0.84 6.72 0.15
N GLU A 187 1.27 7.36 1.24
CA GLU A 187 2.09 8.57 1.23
C GLU A 187 3.38 8.35 0.44
N ALA A 188 4.15 7.29 0.77
CA ALA A 188 5.36 6.94 0.05
C ALA A 188 5.11 6.74 -1.45
N SER A 189 3.98 6.12 -1.82
CA SER A 189 3.63 5.89 -3.22
C SER A 189 3.41 7.20 -3.97
N MET A 190 2.58 8.08 -3.43
CA MET A 190 2.25 9.33 -4.11
C MET A 190 3.44 10.31 -4.11
N MET A 191 4.14 10.46 -2.99
CA MET A 191 5.31 11.32 -2.88
C MET A 191 6.47 10.86 -3.78
N ALA A 192 6.73 9.55 -3.87
CA ALA A 192 7.74 9.02 -4.78
C ALA A 192 7.41 9.35 -6.24
N GLY A 193 6.15 9.17 -6.67
CA GLY A 193 5.70 9.55 -8.00
C GLY A 193 5.94 11.03 -8.31
N ALA A 194 5.64 11.92 -7.37
CA ALA A 194 5.80 13.37 -7.54
C ALA A 194 7.28 13.80 -7.57
N VAL A 195 8.10 13.32 -6.61
CA VAL A 195 9.50 13.74 -6.49
C VAL A 195 10.37 13.27 -7.66
N LEU A 196 10.06 12.13 -8.27
CA LEU A 196 10.75 11.63 -9.46
C LEU A 196 10.65 12.57 -10.66
N VAL A 197 9.68 13.47 -10.67
CA VAL A 197 9.47 14.48 -11.72
C VAL A 197 9.91 15.87 -11.28
N GLY A 198 10.35 16.02 -10.03
CA GLY A 198 10.86 17.26 -9.48
C GLY A 198 9.77 18.18 -8.90
N ALA A 199 8.77 17.59 -8.24
CA ALA A 199 7.84 18.35 -7.42
C ALA A 199 8.59 19.19 -6.37
N SER A 200 8.12 20.40 -6.10
CA SER A 200 8.67 21.28 -5.06
C SER A 200 8.35 20.73 -3.66
N GLU A 201 9.03 21.27 -2.64
CA GLU A 201 8.74 20.90 -1.25
C GLU A 201 7.28 21.22 -0.89
N GLU A 202 6.75 22.35 -1.30
CA GLU A 202 5.36 22.75 -1.06
C GLU A 202 4.36 21.81 -1.78
N GLU A 203 4.67 21.41 -3.02
CA GLU A 203 3.86 20.44 -3.77
C GLU A 203 3.90 19.08 -3.10
N LEU A 204 5.05 18.65 -2.57
CA LEU A 204 5.20 17.39 -1.84
C LEU A 204 4.41 17.39 -0.52
N GLU A 205 4.37 18.49 0.22
CA GLU A 205 3.54 18.63 1.41
C GLU A 205 2.06 18.45 1.10
N VAL A 206 1.58 19.04 0.01
CA VAL A 206 0.19 18.87 -0.45
C VAL A 206 -0.10 17.42 -0.82
N VAL A 207 0.82 16.75 -1.54
CA VAL A 207 0.69 15.35 -1.94
C VAL A 207 0.69 14.44 -0.70
N GLU A 208 1.57 14.71 0.28
CA GLU A 208 1.63 13.94 1.53
C GLU A 208 0.32 14.04 2.31
N GLN A 209 -0.20 15.26 2.51
CA GLN A 209 -1.47 15.48 3.22
C GLN A 209 -2.66 14.80 2.49
N ALA A 210 -2.71 14.89 1.16
CA ALA A 210 -3.74 14.21 0.39
C ALA A 210 -3.64 12.69 0.55
N ALA A 211 -2.43 12.14 0.49
CA ALA A 211 -2.18 10.71 0.64
C ALA A 211 -2.48 10.20 2.06
N GLU A 212 -2.18 10.97 3.11
CA GLU A 212 -2.55 10.67 4.49
C GLU A 212 -4.08 10.55 4.62
N ASN A 213 -4.82 11.54 4.09
CA ASN A 213 -6.29 11.51 4.09
C ASN A 213 -6.84 10.29 3.33
N ILE A 214 -6.28 9.95 2.17
CA ILE A 214 -6.67 8.76 1.39
C ILE A 214 -6.42 7.49 2.21
N GLY A 215 -5.27 7.37 2.84
CA GLY A 215 -4.89 6.20 3.62
C GLY A 215 -5.79 5.99 4.84
N LEU A 216 -6.07 7.06 5.57
CA LEU A 216 -6.96 7.03 6.74
C LEU A 216 -8.40 6.71 6.30
N ALA A 217 -8.92 7.35 5.26
CA ALA A 217 -10.24 7.05 4.70
C ALA A 217 -10.34 5.59 4.24
N PHE A 218 -9.28 5.07 3.61
CA PHE A 218 -9.21 3.68 3.16
C PHE A 218 -9.31 2.71 4.33
N GLN A 219 -8.59 2.94 5.44
CA GLN A 219 -8.61 2.06 6.59
C GLN A 219 -9.95 2.12 7.33
N ILE A 220 -10.51 3.33 7.55
CA ILE A 220 -11.84 3.48 8.17
C ILE A 220 -12.92 2.80 7.31
N GLN A 221 -12.79 2.86 5.98
CA GLN A 221 -13.73 2.17 5.08
C GLN A 221 -13.59 0.64 5.20
N ASP A 222 -12.39 0.10 5.43
CA ASP A 222 -12.20 -1.32 5.71
C ASP A 222 -12.90 -1.74 7.01
N ASP A 223 -12.82 -0.94 8.08
CA ASP A 223 -13.53 -1.19 9.34
C ASP A 223 -15.06 -1.20 9.13
N ILE A 224 -15.58 -0.25 8.33
CA ILE A 224 -17.02 -0.19 8.01
C ILE A 224 -17.44 -1.45 7.24
N LEU A 225 -16.63 -1.87 6.28
CA LEU A 225 -16.92 -3.05 5.47
C LEU A 225 -16.87 -4.34 6.30
N ASP A 226 -16.01 -4.45 7.30
CA ASP A 226 -15.95 -5.61 8.20
C ASP A 226 -17.27 -5.84 8.95
N VAL A 227 -18.00 -4.77 9.29
CA VAL A 227 -19.27 -4.84 10.04
C VAL A 227 -20.52 -4.75 9.18
N THR A 228 -20.43 -4.26 7.92
CA THR A 228 -21.62 -3.98 7.08
C THR A 228 -21.74 -4.87 5.86
N SER A 229 -20.65 -5.51 5.41
CA SER A 229 -20.65 -6.37 4.22
C SER A 229 -21.01 -7.82 4.55
N THR A 230 -21.13 -8.64 3.51
CA THR A 230 -21.26 -10.10 3.64
C THR A 230 -19.92 -10.80 3.33
N GLN A 231 -19.76 -12.02 3.84
CA GLN A 231 -18.57 -12.82 3.56
C GLN A 231 -18.40 -13.09 2.05
N GLU A 232 -19.52 -13.19 1.32
CA GLU A 232 -19.53 -13.41 -0.13
C GLU A 232 -19.02 -12.17 -0.89
N GLU A 233 -19.37 -10.95 -0.41
CA GLU A 233 -18.94 -9.69 -1.00
C GLU A 233 -17.47 -9.39 -0.71
N LEU A 234 -17.00 -9.59 0.54
CA LEU A 234 -15.63 -9.29 0.97
C LEU A 234 -14.61 -10.36 0.57
N GLY A 235 -15.05 -11.61 0.36
CA GLY A 235 -14.15 -12.74 0.10
C GLY A 235 -13.26 -13.12 1.29
N LYS A 236 -13.54 -12.57 2.49
CA LYS A 236 -12.89 -12.89 3.78
C LYS A 236 -13.95 -12.98 4.88
N PRO A 237 -13.66 -13.58 6.06
CA PRO A 237 -14.58 -13.56 7.19
C PRO A 237 -14.95 -12.13 7.58
N ILE A 238 -16.22 -11.92 7.94
CA ILE A 238 -16.75 -10.66 8.50
C ILE A 238 -16.70 -10.70 10.02
N HIS A 239 -16.82 -9.52 10.65
CA HIS A 239 -16.69 -9.34 12.10
C HIS A 239 -15.36 -9.88 12.65
N SER A 240 -14.30 -9.82 11.83
CA SER A 240 -12.96 -10.26 12.22
C SER A 240 -12.40 -9.38 13.33
N ASP A 241 -12.63 -8.08 13.25
CA ASP A 241 -12.15 -7.10 14.24
C ASP A 241 -12.84 -7.31 15.59
N GLU A 242 -14.16 -7.55 15.59
CA GLU A 242 -14.90 -7.86 16.83
C GLU A 242 -14.44 -9.18 17.47
N LYS A 243 -14.22 -10.24 16.67
CA LYS A 243 -13.73 -11.53 17.16
C LYS A 243 -12.34 -11.44 17.78
N ASN A 244 -11.50 -10.57 17.23
CA ASN A 244 -10.13 -10.33 17.68
C ASN A 244 -10.06 -9.23 18.75
N ASN A 245 -11.20 -8.71 19.23
CA ASN A 245 -11.29 -7.59 20.18
C ASN A 245 -10.49 -6.34 19.72
N LYS A 246 -10.40 -6.11 18.41
CA LYS A 246 -9.72 -4.93 17.86
C LYS A 246 -10.56 -3.68 18.05
N VAL A 247 -9.92 -2.61 18.52
CA VAL A 247 -10.52 -1.28 18.55
C VAL A 247 -10.41 -0.68 17.15
N THR A 248 -11.54 -0.21 16.60
CA THR A 248 -11.64 0.40 15.27
C THR A 248 -12.38 1.73 15.35
N TYR A 249 -12.33 2.54 14.29
CA TYR A 249 -13.14 3.76 14.23
C TYR A 249 -14.63 3.46 14.37
N VAL A 250 -15.10 2.35 13.83
CA VAL A 250 -16.51 1.93 13.97
C VAL A 250 -16.85 1.61 15.41
N SER A 251 -15.99 0.93 16.16
CA SER A 251 -16.22 0.64 17.57
C SER A 251 -16.19 1.89 18.46
N LEU A 252 -15.39 2.92 18.09
CA LEU A 252 -15.25 4.17 18.85
C LEU A 252 -16.40 5.16 18.59
N MET A 253 -16.88 5.30 17.35
CA MET A 253 -17.83 6.36 17.00
C MET A 253 -19.10 5.88 16.31
N GLY A 254 -19.20 4.58 16.02
CA GLY A 254 -20.30 3.99 15.26
C GLY A 254 -20.15 4.16 13.73
N ALA A 255 -20.73 3.21 12.98
CA ALA A 255 -20.61 3.16 11.52
C ALA A 255 -21.12 4.44 10.79
N PRO A 256 -22.22 5.10 11.19
CA PRO A 256 -22.66 6.33 10.52
C PRO A 256 -21.65 7.50 10.66
N ALA A 257 -21.04 7.68 11.84
CA ALA A 257 -20.06 8.73 12.06
C ALA A 257 -18.72 8.39 11.35
N ALA A 258 -18.30 7.13 11.36
CA ALA A 258 -17.16 6.65 10.61
C ALA A 258 -17.33 6.89 9.10
N ALA A 259 -18.52 6.62 8.53
CA ALA A 259 -18.82 6.91 7.12
C ALA A 259 -18.78 8.42 6.81
N GLY A 260 -19.24 9.26 7.74
CA GLY A 260 -19.11 10.71 7.63
C GLY A 260 -17.65 11.15 7.58
N LYS A 261 -16.80 10.56 8.45
CA LYS A 261 -15.35 10.85 8.46
C LYS A 261 -14.64 10.41 7.20
N VAL A 262 -14.97 9.24 6.67
CA VAL A 262 -14.48 8.75 5.38
C VAL A 262 -14.78 9.74 4.26
N LYS A 263 -16.02 10.25 4.19
CA LYS A 263 -16.42 11.24 3.19
C LYS A 263 -15.63 12.53 3.34
N GLU A 264 -15.54 13.09 4.55
CA GLU A 264 -14.79 14.31 4.85
C GLU A 264 -13.33 14.21 4.38
N LEU A 265 -12.63 13.12 4.77
CA LEU A 265 -11.23 12.88 4.41
C LEU A 265 -11.03 12.78 2.91
N SER A 266 -11.96 12.16 2.21
CA SER A 266 -11.87 11.97 0.75
C SER A 266 -12.13 13.25 -0.03
N GLU A 267 -13.13 14.01 0.38
CA GLU A 267 -13.40 15.33 -0.20
C GLU A 267 -12.19 16.24 0.01
N HIS A 268 -11.59 16.22 1.21
CA HIS A 268 -10.39 17.02 1.48
C HIS A 268 -9.17 16.56 0.68
N ALA A 269 -8.97 15.25 0.49
CA ALA A 269 -7.89 14.73 -0.36
C ALA A 269 -8.02 15.20 -1.81
N VAL A 270 -9.24 15.17 -2.37
CA VAL A 270 -9.52 15.66 -3.73
C VAL A 270 -9.31 17.17 -3.82
N GLU A 271 -9.74 17.96 -2.81
CA GLU A 271 -9.48 19.40 -2.74
C GLU A 271 -7.99 19.72 -2.74
N LEU A 272 -7.19 19.00 -1.94
CA LEU A 272 -5.73 19.16 -1.90
C LEU A 272 -5.10 18.85 -3.26
N LEU A 273 -5.45 17.75 -3.90
CA LEU A 273 -4.92 17.40 -5.22
C LEU A 273 -5.34 18.43 -6.29
N ASN A 274 -6.55 18.95 -6.21
CA ASN A 274 -7.04 19.98 -7.11
C ASN A 274 -6.46 21.39 -6.85
N SER A 275 -5.86 21.61 -5.67
CA SER A 275 -5.12 22.86 -5.37
C SER A 275 -3.77 22.92 -6.10
N LEU A 276 -3.23 21.77 -6.53
CA LEU A 276 -2.11 21.71 -7.43
C LEU A 276 -2.57 22.22 -8.82
N ASP A 277 -1.78 23.04 -9.47
CA ASP A 277 -2.09 23.56 -10.83
C ASP A 277 -1.89 22.46 -11.90
N ARG A 278 -2.46 21.27 -11.63
CA ARG A 278 -2.33 20.03 -12.41
C ARG A 278 -3.61 19.23 -12.32
N LYS A 279 -3.88 18.35 -13.30
CA LYS A 279 -5.09 17.52 -13.30
C LYS A 279 -4.81 16.10 -13.76
N ASN A 280 -5.35 15.15 -13.01
CA ASN A 280 -5.43 13.75 -13.41
C ASN A 280 -6.84 13.20 -13.06
N GLU A 281 -7.76 13.24 -14.03
CA GLU A 281 -9.14 12.77 -13.87
C GLU A 281 -9.23 11.33 -13.33
N PHE A 282 -8.28 10.46 -13.72
CA PHE A 282 -8.30 9.08 -13.23
C PHE A 282 -7.93 9.01 -11.75
N LEU A 283 -6.95 9.81 -11.30
CA LEU A 283 -6.55 9.83 -9.88
C LEU A 283 -7.70 10.32 -9.00
N ASP A 284 -8.42 11.35 -9.42
CA ASP A 284 -9.60 11.86 -8.71
C ASP A 284 -10.66 10.76 -8.57
N LEU A 285 -11.00 10.11 -9.69
CA LEU A 285 -11.96 9.00 -9.69
C LEU A 285 -11.48 7.78 -8.88
N LEU A 286 -10.17 7.53 -8.86
CA LEU A 286 -9.59 6.46 -8.04
C LEU A 286 -9.80 6.76 -6.55
N VAL A 287 -9.49 7.97 -6.09
CA VAL A 287 -9.71 8.40 -4.71
C VAL A 287 -11.19 8.25 -4.33
N GLU A 288 -12.10 8.77 -5.15
CA GLU A 288 -13.54 8.62 -4.93
C GLU A 288 -13.98 7.14 -4.85
N SER A 289 -13.42 6.29 -5.71
CA SER A 289 -13.74 4.85 -5.74
C SER A 289 -13.29 4.10 -4.50
N LEU A 290 -12.17 4.51 -3.88
CA LEU A 290 -11.64 3.87 -2.66
C LEU A 290 -12.58 4.05 -1.47
N VAL A 291 -13.35 5.12 -1.47
CA VAL A 291 -14.27 5.49 -0.39
C VAL A 291 -15.67 4.94 -0.61
N SER A 292 -16.09 4.86 -1.88
CA SER A 292 -17.43 4.36 -2.24
C SER A 292 -17.47 2.84 -2.47
N ARG A 293 -16.34 2.15 -2.29
CA ARG A 293 -16.24 0.69 -2.53
C ARG A 293 -17.14 -0.11 -1.58
N ARG A 294 -17.64 -1.23 -2.10
CA ARG A 294 -18.42 -2.21 -1.34
C ARG A 294 -17.65 -3.50 -1.06
N LYS A 295 -16.41 -3.60 -1.58
CA LYS A 295 -15.51 -4.75 -1.44
C LYS A 295 -14.04 -4.36 -1.63
#